data_a64786d8c22f3c483265d4786a9445dc
#
_entry.id   a64786d8c22f3c483265d4786a9445dc
#
_cell.length_a   1.000
_cell.length_b   1.000
_cell.length_c   1.000
_cell.angle_alpha   90.00
_cell.angle_beta   90.00
_cell.angle_gamma   90.00
#
_symmetry.space_group_name_H-M   'P 1'
#
loop_
_entity.id
_entity.type
_entity.pdbx_description
1 polymer ?
#
loop_
_entity_poly.entity_id
_entity_poly.type
_entity_poly.pdbx_seq_one_letter_code
_entity_poly.pdbx_strand_id
1 'polypeptide(L)'
;MKKKLLALLMTMIMSISLSACGASSSQTGESTANANDSKGQKVVLGINDWPGSYWWLAVDKMGYFKEQGVDVEVKLFSNYSDGLNALNSGKIDLFVPALADIIPAYVRGADTKVIMVQDYSAG
;
A
#
# COMPACT_ATOMS: atom_id res chain seq x y z
N MET A 1 -57.41 -1.04 6.49
CA MET A 1 -56.68 -2.05 5.68
C MET A 1 -55.21 -1.62 5.39
N LYS A 2 -54.92 -0.34 5.12
CA LYS A 2 -53.56 0.15 4.82
C LYS A 2 -52.53 -0.03 5.97
N LYS A 3 -52.95 0.10 7.23
CA LYS A 3 -52.03 -0.04 8.40
C LYS A 3 -51.55 -1.49 8.65
N LYS A 4 -52.37 -2.48 8.31
CA LYS A 4 -52.02 -3.90 8.43
C LYS A 4 -51.07 -4.38 7.31
N LEU A 5 -51.17 -3.76 6.12
CA LEU A 5 -50.25 -4.05 5.01
C LEU A 5 -48.83 -3.50 5.26
N LEU A 6 -48.74 -2.33 5.91
CA LEU A 6 -47.48 -1.69 6.25
C LEU A 6 -46.70 -2.48 7.33
N ALA A 7 -47.44 -3.07 8.29
CA ALA A 7 -46.86 -3.90 9.34
C ALA A 7 -46.30 -5.22 8.78
N LEU A 8 -46.97 -5.80 7.78
CA LEU A 8 -46.50 -7.04 7.14
C LEU A 8 -45.26 -6.83 6.25
N LEU A 9 -45.13 -5.64 5.64
CA LEU A 9 -43.93 -5.28 4.87
C LEU A 9 -42.71 -5.06 5.75
N MET A 10 -42.89 -4.48 6.95
CA MET A 10 -41.78 -4.24 7.88
C MET A 10 -41.22 -5.52 8.52
N THR A 11 -42.05 -6.55 8.72
CA THR A 11 -41.59 -7.84 9.26
C THR A 11 -40.83 -8.68 8.25
N MET A 12 -41.07 -8.48 6.96
CA MET A 12 -40.38 -9.23 5.89
C MET A 12 -38.95 -8.71 5.61
N ILE A 13 -38.67 -7.44 5.95
CA ILE A 13 -37.32 -6.84 5.75
C ILE A 13 -36.36 -7.23 6.87
N MET A 14 -36.83 -7.64 8.04
CA MET A 14 -36.03 -7.98 9.21
C MET A 14 -35.49 -9.41 9.20
N SER A 15 -35.96 -10.28 8.30
CA SER A 15 -35.58 -11.69 8.24
C SER A 15 -34.41 -12.03 7.32
N ILE A 16 -33.81 -11.04 6.61
CA ILE A 16 -32.72 -11.29 5.65
C ILE A 16 -31.31 -11.04 6.25
N SER A 17 -31.20 -10.53 7.46
CA SER A 17 -29.92 -10.10 8.06
C SER A 17 -29.27 -11.09 9.04
N LEU A 18 -29.70 -12.37 9.14
CA LEU A 18 -29.18 -13.31 10.13
C LEU A 18 -28.45 -14.54 9.56
N SER A 19 -27.97 -14.52 8.31
CA SER A 19 -27.24 -15.66 7.73
C SER A 19 -25.77 -15.40 7.43
N ALA A 20 -25.11 -14.47 8.11
CA ALA A 20 -23.68 -14.18 7.94
C ALA A 20 -22.91 -14.26 9.27
N CYS A 21 -23.11 -15.35 10.04
CA CYS A 21 -22.21 -15.63 11.15
C CYS A 21 -22.20 -17.13 11.40
N GLY A 22 -21.13 -17.81 10.97
CA GLY A 22 -20.93 -19.22 11.33
C GLY A 22 -19.89 -19.90 10.47
N ALA A 23 -18.62 -19.75 10.82
CA ALA A 23 -17.63 -20.85 10.86
C ALA A 23 -16.28 -20.27 11.26
N SER A 24 -15.97 -20.31 12.56
CA SER A 24 -14.60 -20.32 13.05
C SER A 24 -13.97 -21.65 12.63
N SER A 25 -13.07 -21.60 11.66
CA SER A 25 -12.04 -22.62 11.50
C SER A 25 -10.70 -21.92 11.46
N SER A 26 -9.92 -22.10 12.51
CA SER A 26 -8.51 -21.77 12.59
C SER A 26 -7.77 -22.49 11.46
N GLN A 27 -7.48 -21.77 10.41
CA GLN A 27 -6.53 -22.17 9.39
C GLN A 27 -5.39 -21.15 9.40
N THR A 28 -4.22 -21.64 9.79
CA THR A 28 -2.94 -21.02 9.50
C THR A 28 -2.88 -20.79 8.00
N GLY A 29 -3.35 -19.62 7.57
CA GLY A 29 -3.44 -19.22 6.19
C GLY A 29 -2.16 -18.51 5.81
N GLU A 30 -1.35 -19.22 5.08
CA GLU A 30 -0.43 -18.67 4.09
C GLU A 30 -1.16 -17.56 3.33
N SER A 31 -0.71 -16.32 3.56
CA SER A 31 -1.28 -15.14 2.89
C SER A 31 -0.80 -15.17 1.45
N THR A 32 -1.47 -15.92 0.61
CA THR A 32 -1.40 -15.71 -0.83
C THR A 32 -2.04 -14.34 -1.10
N ALA A 33 -1.20 -13.32 -1.14
CA ALA A 33 -1.58 -12.04 -1.72
C ALA A 33 -2.13 -12.33 -3.11
N ASN A 34 -3.42 -12.11 -3.31
CA ASN A 34 -4.05 -12.17 -4.62
C ASN A 34 -3.41 -11.12 -5.51
N ALA A 35 -2.46 -11.53 -6.33
CA ALA A 35 -1.77 -10.69 -7.31
C ALA A 35 -2.70 -10.18 -8.44
N ASN A 36 -4.00 -10.47 -8.35
CA ASN A 36 -4.96 -10.14 -9.40
C ASN A 36 -5.74 -8.84 -9.19
N ASP A 37 -5.64 -8.18 -8.02
CA ASP A 37 -6.40 -6.95 -7.75
C ASP A 37 -5.59 -5.65 -7.95
N SER A 38 -4.28 -5.79 -8.23
CA SER A 38 -3.37 -4.65 -8.43
C SER A 38 -3.29 -4.16 -9.88
N LYS A 39 -4.08 -4.74 -10.78
CA LYS A 39 -4.06 -4.37 -12.20
C LYS A 39 -4.72 -3.01 -12.40
N GLY A 40 -3.95 -1.94 -12.19
CA GLY A 40 -4.39 -0.59 -12.51
C GLY A 40 -4.01 0.50 -11.50
N GLN A 41 -3.47 0.19 -10.34
CA GLN A 41 -3.02 1.23 -9.40
C GLN A 41 -1.57 1.59 -9.72
N LYS A 42 -1.34 2.86 -10.10
CA LYS A 42 -0.02 3.41 -10.31
C LYS A 42 0.67 3.61 -8.97
N VAL A 43 1.89 3.13 -8.84
CA VAL A 43 2.76 3.30 -7.66
C VAL A 43 3.82 4.35 -7.97
N VAL A 44 3.97 5.35 -7.13
CA VAL A 44 5.02 6.38 -7.26
C VAL A 44 6.17 6.06 -6.33
N LEU A 45 7.32 5.69 -6.92
CA LEU A 45 8.57 5.45 -6.21
C LEU A 45 9.45 6.70 -6.26
N GLY A 46 9.59 7.39 -5.15
CA GLY A 46 10.55 8.46 -4.98
C GLY A 46 11.96 7.92 -4.71
N ILE A 47 12.94 8.47 -5.39
CA ILE A 47 14.36 8.24 -5.12
C ILE A 47 15.07 9.56 -4.89
N ASN A 48 16.14 9.53 -4.12
CA ASN A 48 16.99 10.69 -3.88
C ASN A 48 18.16 10.72 -4.88
N ASP A 49 18.83 11.87 -4.95
CA ASP A 49 20.01 12.10 -5.78
C ASP A 49 21.25 11.48 -5.11
N TRP A 50 21.25 10.16 -5.03
CA TRP A 50 22.33 9.35 -4.47
C TRP A 50 22.65 8.17 -5.40
N PRO A 51 23.94 7.91 -5.72
CA PRO A 51 24.29 6.88 -6.70
C PRO A 51 23.68 5.49 -6.44
N GLY A 52 23.57 5.10 -5.15
CA GLY A 52 22.94 3.84 -4.76
C GLY A 52 21.45 3.74 -5.07
N SER A 53 20.77 4.85 -5.40
CA SER A 53 19.36 4.83 -5.80
C SER A 53 19.14 4.80 -7.31
N TYR A 54 20.16 5.08 -8.11
CA TYR A 54 20.01 5.23 -9.57
C TYR A 54 19.70 3.92 -10.32
N TRP A 55 19.97 2.78 -9.71
CA TRP A 55 19.59 1.51 -10.31
C TRP A 55 18.07 1.38 -10.51
N TRP A 56 17.26 2.08 -9.72
CA TRP A 56 15.79 2.13 -9.92
C TRP A 56 15.41 2.79 -11.24
N LEU A 57 16.16 3.81 -11.69
CA LEU A 57 15.97 4.41 -13.01
C LEU A 57 16.32 3.43 -14.13
N ALA A 58 17.33 2.59 -13.91
CA ALA A 58 17.69 1.54 -14.89
C ALA A 58 16.58 0.48 -14.96
N VAL A 59 16.08 0.02 -13.82
CA VAL A 59 14.96 -0.94 -13.72
C VAL A 59 13.72 -0.44 -14.47
N ASP A 60 13.37 0.83 -14.28
CA ASP A 60 12.26 1.47 -14.99
C ASP A 60 12.50 1.54 -16.50
N LYS A 61 13.67 2.07 -16.93
CA LYS A 61 14.03 2.18 -18.33
C LYS A 61 14.14 0.85 -19.06
N MET A 62 14.56 -0.20 -18.37
CA MET A 62 14.63 -1.56 -18.91
C MET A 62 13.26 -2.25 -18.99
N GLY A 63 12.22 -1.63 -18.41
CA GLY A 63 10.84 -2.11 -18.48
C GLY A 63 10.49 -3.24 -17.51
N TYR A 64 11.35 -3.56 -16.54
CA TYR A 64 11.13 -4.67 -15.60
C TYR A 64 9.86 -4.54 -14.78
N PHE A 65 9.44 -3.33 -14.42
CA PHE A 65 8.17 -3.13 -13.74
C PHE A 65 6.99 -3.57 -14.60
N LYS A 66 7.00 -3.22 -15.88
CA LYS A 66 5.94 -3.60 -16.84
C LYS A 66 5.94 -5.10 -17.12
N GLU A 67 7.11 -5.72 -17.18
CA GLU A 67 7.24 -7.18 -17.33
C GLU A 67 6.61 -7.93 -16.14
N GLN A 68 6.68 -7.34 -14.95
CA GLN A 68 6.03 -7.87 -13.75
C GLN A 68 4.55 -7.45 -13.61
N GLY A 69 4.02 -6.70 -14.58
CA GLY A 69 2.61 -6.28 -14.59
C GLY A 69 2.29 -5.17 -13.58
N VAL A 70 3.30 -4.43 -13.10
CA VAL A 70 3.10 -3.29 -12.18
C VAL A 70 3.36 -1.96 -12.90
N ASP A 71 2.50 -0.97 -12.61
CA ASP A 71 2.66 0.40 -13.12
C ASP A 71 3.40 1.25 -12.08
N VAL A 72 4.69 1.47 -12.29
CA VAL A 72 5.55 2.25 -11.40
C VAL A 72 6.05 3.50 -12.10
N GLU A 73 5.91 4.65 -11.44
CA GLU A 73 6.59 5.90 -11.81
C GLU A 73 7.77 6.13 -10.87
N VAL A 74 8.98 6.18 -11.42
CA VAL A 74 10.19 6.54 -10.64
C VAL A 74 10.39 8.05 -10.69
N LYS A 75 10.36 8.71 -9.52
CA LYS A 75 10.49 10.15 -9.37
C LYS A 75 11.77 10.53 -8.62
N LEU A 76 12.66 11.25 -9.28
CA LEU A 76 13.89 11.77 -8.67
C LEU A 76 13.61 13.04 -7.86
N PHE A 77 14.05 13.06 -6.61
CA PHE A 77 14.06 14.23 -5.74
C PHE A 77 15.50 14.73 -5.57
N SER A 78 15.79 15.92 -6.09
CA SER A 78 17.10 16.56 -5.93
C SER A 78 17.36 16.99 -4.48
N ASN A 79 16.29 17.26 -3.72
CA ASN A 79 16.36 17.54 -2.29
C ASN A 79 15.78 16.34 -1.53
N TYR A 80 16.61 15.75 -0.68
CA TYR A 80 16.24 14.58 0.11
C TYR A 80 15.03 14.82 1.03
N SER A 81 14.98 16.01 1.68
CA SER A 81 13.88 16.36 2.59
C SER A 81 12.54 16.49 1.84
N ASP A 82 12.55 16.89 0.58
CA ASP A 82 11.33 16.97 -0.22
C ASP A 82 10.76 15.57 -0.50
N GLY A 83 11.62 14.57 -0.73
CA GLY A 83 11.21 13.17 -0.86
C GLY A 83 10.58 12.63 0.42
N LEU A 84 11.20 12.87 1.59
CA LEU A 84 10.65 12.50 2.90
C LEU A 84 9.30 13.18 3.15
N ASN A 85 9.17 14.47 2.85
CA ASN A 85 7.92 15.20 3.01
C ASN A 85 6.85 14.69 2.05
N ALA A 86 7.22 14.31 0.83
CA ALA A 86 6.30 13.73 -0.14
C ALA A 86 5.76 12.37 0.33
N LEU A 87 6.62 11.51 0.88
CA LEU A 87 6.22 10.24 1.48
C LEU A 87 5.27 10.47 2.67
N ASN A 88 5.67 11.29 3.63
CA ASN A 88 4.90 11.55 4.85
C ASN A 88 3.53 12.20 4.57
N SER A 89 3.40 12.93 3.45
CA SER A 89 2.14 13.54 3.02
C SER A 89 1.31 12.67 2.07
N GLY A 90 1.75 11.44 1.76
CA GLY A 90 1.06 10.55 0.84
C GLY A 90 1.08 11.00 -0.63
N LYS A 91 1.99 11.87 -1.01
CA LYS A 91 2.17 12.31 -2.40
C LYS A 91 2.94 11.32 -3.25
N ILE A 92 3.66 10.41 -2.61
CA ILE A 92 4.32 9.25 -3.19
C ILE A 92 4.07 8.05 -2.29
N ASP A 93 4.12 6.87 -2.86
CA ASP A 93 3.80 5.61 -2.16
C ASP A 93 5.04 4.98 -1.52
N LEU A 94 6.19 5.12 -2.18
CA LEU A 94 7.46 4.56 -1.77
C LEU A 94 8.56 5.62 -1.83
N PHE A 95 9.53 5.51 -0.93
CA PHE A 95 10.74 6.31 -0.97
C PHE A 95 11.95 5.46 -0.54
N VAL A 96 13.16 5.86 -0.95
CA VAL A 96 14.42 5.22 -0.57
C VAL A 96 15.18 6.13 0.41
N PRO A 97 14.82 6.15 1.69
CA PRO A 97 15.48 6.96 2.70
C PRO A 97 16.50 6.14 3.51
N ALA A 98 17.31 6.82 4.28
CA ALA A 98 18.07 6.19 5.33
C ALA A 98 17.15 5.75 6.49
N LEU A 99 17.42 4.61 7.11
CA LEU A 99 16.60 4.09 8.20
C LEU A 99 16.54 5.07 9.39
N ALA A 100 17.64 5.77 9.67
CA ALA A 100 17.69 6.78 10.74
C ALA A 100 16.66 7.90 10.58
N ASP A 101 16.26 8.23 9.35
CA ASP A 101 15.30 9.29 9.07
C ASP A 101 13.85 8.83 9.16
N ILE A 102 13.60 7.51 9.04
CA ILE A 102 12.27 6.93 9.17
C ILE A 102 11.89 6.73 10.64
N ILE A 103 12.84 6.33 11.49
CA ILE A 103 12.57 6.04 12.91
C ILE A 103 11.87 7.19 13.63
N PRO A 104 12.31 8.46 13.51
CA PRO A 104 11.62 9.58 14.16
C PRO A 104 10.21 9.80 13.66
N ALA A 105 9.93 9.55 12.37
CA ALA A 105 8.58 9.66 11.82
C ALA A 105 7.68 8.55 12.37
N TYR A 106 8.16 7.32 12.41
CA TYR A 106 7.46 6.18 12.98
C TYR A 106 7.11 6.38 14.47
N VAL A 107 8.07 6.86 15.27
CA VAL A 107 7.85 7.17 16.69
C VAL A 107 6.78 8.24 16.89
N ARG A 108 6.63 9.17 15.94
CA ARG A 108 5.56 10.19 15.95
C ARG A 108 4.21 9.68 15.40
N GLY A 109 4.11 8.39 15.08
CA GLY A 109 2.86 7.76 14.64
C GLY A 109 2.65 7.75 13.12
N ALA A 110 3.68 7.98 12.30
CA ALA A 110 3.59 7.79 10.86
C ALA A 110 3.37 6.29 10.55
N ASP A 111 2.37 5.98 9.72
CA ASP A 111 2.12 4.61 9.24
C ASP A 111 3.09 4.29 8.07
N THR A 112 4.37 4.14 8.42
CA THR A 112 5.43 3.82 7.46
C THR A 112 5.93 2.42 7.70
N LYS A 113 6.11 1.64 6.61
CA LYS A 113 6.62 0.27 6.65
C LYS A 113 7.90 0.16 5.84
N VAL A 114 8.91 -0.50 6.41
CA VAL A 114 10.10 -0.88 5.65
C VAL A 114 9.80 -2.20 4.95
N ILE A 115 9.78 -2.17 3.61
CA ILE A 115 9.47 -3.34 2.79
C ILE A 115 10.72 -4.00 2.22
N MET A 116 11.83 -3.26 2.14
CA MET A 116 13.09 -3.76 1.60
C MET A 116 14.27 -2.96 2.17
N VAL A 117 15.39 -3.61 2.37
CA VAL A 117 16.69 -2.97 2.63
C VAL A 117 17.49 -3.04 1.34
N GLN A 118 17.82 -1.88 0.77
CA GLN A 118 18.55 -1.77 -0.50
C GLN A 118 20.04 -2.00 -0.31
N ASP A 119 20.60 -1.40 0.72
CA ASP A 119 22.01 -1.50 1.07
C ASP A 119 22.23 -1.25 2.58
N TYR A 120 23.40 -1.57 3.04
CA TYR A 120 23.81 -1.29 4.41
C TYR A 120 25.32 -0.96 4.44
N SER A 121 25.71 -0.10 5.37
CA SER A 121 27.11 0.19 5.62
C SER A 121 27.75 -0.96 6.41
N ALA A 122 28.83 -1.48 5.91
CA ALA A 122 29.56 -2.58 6.55
C ALA A 122 30.58 -2.10 7.60
N GLY A 123 30.55 -0.83 8.00
CA GLY A 123 31.38 -0.25 9.08
C GLY A 123 32.85 -0.08 8.69
#